data_50aa2a233f10fba17d28c07fd71dac73
#
_entry.id   50aa2a233f10fba17d28c07fd71dac73
#
_cell.length_a   1.000
_cell.length_b   1.000
_cell.length_c   1.000
_cell.angle_alpha   90.00
_cell.angle_beta   90.00
_cell.angle_gamma   90.00
#
_symmetry.space_group_name_H-M   'P 1'
#
loop_
_entity.id
_entity.type
_entity.pdbx_description
1 polymer ?
#
loop_
_entity_poly.entity_id
_entity_poly.type
_entity_poly.pdbx_seq_one_letter_code
_entity_poly.pdbx_strand_id
1 'polypeptide(L)'
;MLEPAPPPAMPTRDDLQRLFNEFLREKRASGQGETLDVDFDAFAETIVGETERLIVEHRCRGVRFEVAVADGEVSLRPRLLR
;
A
#
# COMPACT_ATOMS: atom_id res chain seq x y z
N MET A 1 24.98 25.23 -4.75
CA MET A 1 24.21 24.50 -5.76
C MET A 1 23.03 23.82 -5.08
N LEU A 2 21.83 24.18 -5.51
CA LEU A 2 20.63 23.60 -4.92
C LEU A 2 20.31 22.30 -5.63
N GLU A 3 20.26 21.23 -4.86
CA GLU A 3 19.80 19.97 -5.41
C GLU A 3 18.30 20.05 -5.65
N PRO A 4 17.82 19.51 -6.77
CA PRO A 4 16.39 19.46 -6.99
C PRO A 4 15.73 18.64 -5.91
N ALA A 5 14.52 19.01 -5.51
CA ALA A 5 13.78 18.23 -4.54
C ALA A 5 13.62 16.81 -5.08
N PRO A 6 13.82 15.78 -4.23
CA PRO A 6 13.62 14.43 -4.69
C PRO A 6 12.18 14.21 -5.11
N PRO A 7 11.93 13.39 -6.14
CA PRO A 7 10.55 13.08 -6.52
C PRO A 7 9.81 12.39 -5.36
N PRO A 8 8.48 12.46 -5.34
CA PRO A 8 7.70 11.74 -4.33
C PRO A 8 8.10 10.27 -4.30
N ALA A 9 8.20 9.73 -3.10
CA ALA A 9 8.58 8.33 -2.94
C ALA A 9 7.43 7.43 -3.40
N MET A 10 7.69 6.67 -4.47
CA MET A 10 6.76 5.65 -4.94
C MET A 10 7.17 4.30 -4.36
N PRO A 11 6.20 3.41 -4.08
CA PRO A 11 6.55 2.09 -3.56
C PRO A 11 7.36 1.31 -4.59
N THR A 12 8.43 0.67 -4.11
CA THR A 12 9.21 -0.22 -4.94
C THR A 12 8.52 -1.56 -5.08
N ARG A 13 8.99 -2.38 -6.01
CA ARG A 13 8.47 -3.75 -6.17
C ARG A 13 8.61 -4.55 -4.87
N ASP A 14 9.74 -4.39 -4.18
CA ASP A 14 9.99 -5.06 -2.91
C ASP A 14 9.00 -4.60 -1.84
N ASP A 15 8.72 -3.31 -1.78
CA ASP A 15 7.73 -2.75 -0.86
C ASP A 15 6.35 -3.33 -1.14
N LEU A 16 5.96 -3.40 -2.40
CA LEU A 16 4.68 -3.95 -2.82
C LEU A 16 4.56 -5.44 -2.50
N GLN A 17 5.63 -6.19 -2.74
CA GLN A 17 5.64 -7.61 -2.44
C GLN A 17 5.52 -7.87 -0.94
N ARG A 18 6.22 -7.08 -0.15
CA ARG A 18 6.17 -7.19 1.31
C ARG A 18 4.77 -6.85 1.83
N LEU A 19 4.18 -5.80 1.33
CA LEU A 19 2.83 -5.38 1.70
C LEU A 19 1.80 -6.45 1.31
N PHE A 20 1.94 -7.00 0.11
CA PHE A 20 1.07 -8.06 -0.38
C PHE A 20 1.14 -9.30 0.50
N ASN A 21 2.36 -9.72 0.85
CA ASN A 21 2.57 -10.88 1.71
C ASN A 21 1.95 -10.67 3.10
N GLU A 22 2.12 -9.49 3.67
CA GLU A 22 1.56 -9.14 4.96
C GLU A 22 0.03 -9.11 4.90
N PHE A 23 -0.52 -8.54 3.85
CA PHE A 23 -1.96 -8.48 3.62
C PHE A 23 -2.56 -9.90 3.54
N LEU A 24 -1.92 -10.80 2.77
CA LEU A 24 -2.37 -12.19 2.65
C LEU A 24 -2.28 -12.92 3.98
N ARG A 25 -1.21 -12.70 4.73
CA ARG A 25 -1.02 -13.32 6.04
C ARG A 25 -2.16 -12.95 6.98
N GLU A 26 -2.47 -11.66 7.06
CA GLU A 26 -3.54 -11.18 7.94
C GLU A 26 -4.91 -11.68 7.50
N LYS A 27 -5.15 -11.75 6.20
CA LYS A 27 -6.40 -12.29 5.68
C LYS A 27 -6.58 -13.76 6.04
N ARG A 28 -5.52 -14.55 5.93
CA ARG A 28 -5.56 -15.96 6.32
C ARG A 28 -5.80 -16.11 7.81
N ALA A 29 -5.13 -15.29 8.62
CA ALA A 29 -5.29 -15.30 10.06
C ALA A 29 -6.71 -14.92 10.48
N SER A 30 -7.39 -14.08 9.71
CA SER A 30 -8.77 -13.67 9.97
C SER A 30 -9.81 -14.65 9.45
N GLY A 31 -9.40 -15.74 8.85
CA GLY A 31 -10.31 -16.73 8.27
C GLY A 31 -10.88 -16.37 6.91
N GLN A 32 -10.36 -15.32 6.28
CA GLN A 32 -10.81 -14.87 4.97
C GLN A 32 -9.97 -15.42 3.82
N GLY A 33 -9.03 -16.31 4.12
CA GLY A 33 -8.09 -16.83 3.13
C GLY A 33 -8.70 -17.64 2.00
N GLU A 34 -9.86 -18.23 2.23
CA GLU A 34 -10.51 -19.07 1.23
C GLU A 34 -11.10 -18.29 0.06
N THR A 35 -11.32 -17.00 0.24
CA THR A 35 -11.90 -16.15 -0.79
C THR A 35 -10.85 -15.28 -1.47
N LEU A 36 -9.56 -15.53 -1.19
CA LEU A 36 -8.48 -14.73 -1.72
C LEU A 36 -8.11 -15.16 -3.13
N ASP A 37 -8.73 -14.55 -4.09
CA ASP A 37 -8.33 -14.64 -5.48
C ASP A 37 -7.69 -13.31 -5.88
N VAL A 38 -6.67 -12.91 -5.10
CA VAL A 38 -6.01 -11.62 -5.30
C VAL A 38 -4.71 -11.85 -6.06
N ASP A 39 -4.63 -11.26 -7.24
CA ASP A 39 -3.44 -11.27 -8.05
C ASP A 39 -2.50 -10.15 -7.59
N PHE A 40 -1.20 -10.46 -7.48
CA PHE A 40 -0.19 -9.47 -7.10
C PHE A 40 -0.19 -8.27 -8.05
N ASP A 41 -0.30 -8.51 -9.36
CA ASP A 41 -0.28 -7.41 -10.33
C ASP A 41 -1.45 -6.45 -10.14
N ALA A 42 -2.65 -6.98 -9.90
CA ALA A 42 -3.82 -6.17 -9.63
C ALA A 42 -3.67 -5.40 -8.31
N PHE A 43 -3.15 -6.06 -7.29
CA PHE A 43 -2.88 -5.43 -6.00
C PHE A 43 -1.87 -4.28 -6.14
N ALA A 44 -0.76 -4.54 -6.82
CA ALA A 44 0.29 -3.55 -7.03
C ALA A 44 -0.23 -2.35 -7.81
N GLU A 45 -1.01 -2.58 -8.85
CA GLU A 45 -1.61 -1.52 -9.66
C GLU A 45 -2.53 -0.64 -8.81
N THR A 46 -3.34 -1.24 -7.96
CA THR A 46 -4.23 -0.52 -7.05
C THR A 46 -3.42 0.35 -6.08
N ILE A 47 -2.37 -0.21 -5.47
CA ILE A 47 -1.55 0.53 -4.52
C ILE A 47 -0.83 1.70 -5.20
N VAL A 48 -0.26 1.49 -6.37
CA VAL A 48 0.42 2.55 -7.11
C VAL A 48 -0.57 3.65 -7.50
N GLY A 49 -1.74 3.29 -8.00
CA GLY A 49 -2.77 4.25 -8.37
C GLY A 49 -3.25 5.08 -7.19
N GLU A 50 -3.49 4.45 -6.04
CA GLU A 50 -3.88 5.18 -4.83
C GLU A 50 -2.76 6.08 -4.33
N THR A 51 -1.51 5.61 -4.42
CA THR A 51 -0.35 6.43 -4.02
C THR A 51 -0.27 7.69 -4.85
N GLU A 52 -0.38 7.56 -6.17
CA GLU A 52 -0.34 8.73 -7.08
C GLU A 52 -1.47 9.70 -6.78
N ARG A 53 -2.68 9.19 -6.60
CA ARG A 53 -3.84 10.01 -6.30
C ARG A 53 -3.66 10.79 -5.00
N LEU A 54 -3.20 10.12 -3.95
CA LEU A 54 -3.03 10.75 -2.63
C LEU A 54 -1.90 11.79 -2.66
N ILE A 55 -0.82 11.52 -3.39
CA ILE A 55 0.27 12.49 -3.55
C ILE A 55 -0.25 13.78 -4.19
N VAL A 56 -1.04 13.64 -5.24
CA VAL A 56 -1.60 14.80 -5.95
C VAL A 56 -2.61 15.55 -5.08
N GLU A 57 -3.52 14.83 -4.44
CA GLU A 57 -4.57 15.45 -3.63
C GLU A 57 -4.04 16.15 -2.38
N HIS A 58 -3.07 15.54 -1.71
CA HIS A 58 -2.56 16.03 -0.43
C HIS A 58 -1.19 16.69 -0.51
N ARG A 59 -0.59 16.70 -1.69
CA ARG A 59 0.75 17.27 -1.93
C ARG A 59 1.78 16.73 -0.94
N CYS A 60 1.68 15.45 -0.64
CA CYS A 60 2.62 14.79 0.26
C CYS A 60 3.83 14.26 -0.51
N ARG A 61 4.88 13.89 0.21
CA ARG A 61 6.11 13.37 -0.39
C ARG A 61 6.02 11.91 -0.77
N GLY A 62 5.06 11.21 -0.21
CA GLY A 62 4.87 9.80 -0.48
C GLY A 62 3.75 9.26 0.38
N VAL A 63 3.41 8.01 0.18
CA VAL A 63 2.37 7.33 0.94
C VAL A 63 2.89 5.96 1.33
N ARG A 64 2.72 5.61 2.58
CA ARG A 64 3.01 4.27 3.08
C ARG A 64 1.70 3.61 3.44
N PHE A 65 1.48 2.40 2.93
CA PHE A 65 0.30 1.64 3.28
C PHE A 65 0.62 0.70 4.43
N GLU A 66 -0.30 0.60 5.36
CA GLU A 66 -0.19 -0.31 6.50
C GLU A 66 -1.38 -1.25 6.49
N VAL A 67 -1.12 -2.51 6.82
CA VAL A 67 -2.19 -3.49 6.97
C VAL A 67 -2.78 -3.31 8.36
N ALA A 68 -4.09 -3.10 8.42
CA ALA A 68 -4.81 -2.94 9.68
C ALA A 68 -5.86 -4.04 9.81
N VAL A 69 -6.00 -4.56 11.01
CA VAL A 69 -7.02 -5.55 11.31
C VAL A 69 -7.93 -4.96 12.40
N ALA A 70 -9.21 -4.90 12.12
CA ALA A 70 -10.20 -4.40 13.07
C ALA A 70 -11.47 -5.22 12.91
N ASP A 71 -12.00 -5.73 14.00
CA ASP A 71 -13.24 -6.52 14.03
C ASP A 71 -13.24 -7.70 13.04
N GLY A 72 -12.07 -8.32 12.87
CA GLY A 72 -11.92 -9.45 11.95
C GLY A 72 -11.79 -9.05 10.49
N GLU A 73 -11.82 -7.77 10.17
CA GLU A 73 -11.62 -7.29 8.81
C GLU A 73 -10.21 -6.77 8.62
N VAL A 74 -9.61 -7.16 7.49
CA VAL A 74 -8.28 -6.71 7.10
C VAL A 74 -8.45 -5.59 6.06
N SER A 75 -7.80 -4.47 6.32
CA SER A 75 -7.85 -3.32 5.43
C SER A 75 -6.46 -2.71 5.27
N LEU A 76 -6.32 -1.87 4.25
CA LEU A 76 -5.10 -1.12 4.02
C LEU A 76 -5.35 0.33 4.38
N ARG A 77 -4.48 0.90 5.20
CA ARG A 77 -4.57 2.30 5.59
C ARG A 77 -3.41 3.10 5.01
N PRO A 78 -3.69 4.15 4.26
CA PRO A 78 -2.62 4.99 3.75
C PRO A 78 -2.10 5.91 4.85
N ARG A 79 -0.79 6.05 4.91
CA ARG A 79 -0.13 6.99 5.80
C ARG A 79 0.64 7.98 4.95
N LEU A 80 0.27 9.24 5.04
CA LEU A 80 0.88 10.28 4.23
C LEU A 80 2.22 10.70 4.82
N LEU A 81 3.23 10.76 3.99
CA LEU A 81 4.56 11.19 4.37
C LEU A 81 4.71 12.67 3.98
N ARG A 82 4.96 13.50 4.96
CA ARG A 82 5.09 14.94 4.76
C ARG A 82 6.54 15.40 4.79
#